data_007e9a6a68aff0d41bcb5123080d3957
#
_entry.id   007e9a6a68aff0d41bcb5123080d3957
#
_cell.length_a   1.000
_cell.length_b   1.000
_cell.length_c   1.000
_cell.angle_alpha   90.00
_cell.angle_beta   90.00
_cell.angle_gamma   90.00
#
_symmetry.space_group_name_H-M   'P 1'
#
loop_
_entity.id
_entity.type
_entity.pdbx_description
1 polymer ?
#
loop_
_entity_poly.entity_id
_entity_poly.type
_entity_poly.pdbx_seq_one_letter_code
_entity_poly.pdbx_strand_id
1 'polypeptide(L)'
;MNDLFPKVNTDNFQSKEERYFYWFLVDLFNEGYISNVLYEPCTYELSEPITKPYVVKKQLKTKVKVTEGEETIQQGLVYTPDFVVHWTQKALGVFVETLDTKNKLMKGQSQTKFIGRVRGLEIITVFEVKPDFDQNNMTRYTKVKMNWLCQRESIFVNLVKVPRIFKKYFTPSRYLITDKSAKLRKIDFNVRTLAEFVNEVSEEKHNG
;
A
#
# COMPACT_ATOMS: atom_id res chain seq x y z
N MET A 1 -20.78 -6.98 15.16
CA MET A 1 -19.47 -6.68 14.56
C MET A 1 -18.87 -8.01 14.17
N ASN A 2 -18.64 -8.22 12.89
CA ASN A 2 -18.05 -9.48 12.43
C ASN A 2 -16.62 -9.60 12.96
N ASP A 3 -16.36 -10.58 13.83
CA ASP A 3 -15.04 -10.89 14.42
C ASP A 3 -14.00 -11.42 13.40
N LEU A 4 -14.33 -11.40 12.12
CA LEU A 4 -13.51 -11.93 11.01
C LEU A 4 -12.53 -10.93 10.41
N PHE A 5 -12.67 -9.62 10.70
CA PHE A 5 -11.68 -8.66 10.24
C PHE A 5 -10.39 -8.82 11.03
N PRO A 6 -9.23 -9.02 10.38
CA PRO A 6 -7.97 -9.10 11.10
C PRO A 6 -7.84 -7.85 11.97
N LYS A 7 -7.81 -8.03 13.29
CA LYS A 7 -7.60 -6.92 14.23
C LYS A 7 -6.19 -6.38 14.04
N VAL A 8 -6.03 -5.50 13.06
CA VAL A 8 -4.83 -4.67 13.00
C VAL A 8 -4.92 -3.77 14.22
N ASN A 9 -3.93 -3.84 15.09
CA ASN A 9 -3.88 -2.93 16.23
C ASN A 9 -3.72 -1.51 15.68
N THR A 10 -4.79 -0.72 15.77
CA THR A 10 -4.84 0.65 15.20
C THR A 10 -3.87 1.62 15.88
N ASP A 11 -3.29 1.24 17.03
CA ASP A 11 -2.28 2.01 17.73
C ASP A 11 -0.88 1.85 17.10
N ASN A 12 -0.70 0.84 16.24
CA ASN A 12 0.57 0.54 15.58
C ASN A 12 0.77 1.27 14.24
N PHE A 13 -0.21 2.01 13.74
CA PHE A 13 -0.03 2.75 12.49
C PHE A 13 1.01 3.85 12.63
N GLN A 14 1.95 3.90 11.68
CA GLN A 14 3.03 4.89 11.67
C GLN A 14 2.52 6.30 11.33
N SER A 15 1.38 6.39 10.63
CA SER A 15 0.77 7.66 10.23
C SER A 15 -0.76 7.68 10.40
N LYS A 16 -1.32 8.90 10.42
CA LYS A 16 -2.77 9.10 10.40
C LYS A 16 -3.38 8.67 9.06
N GLU A 17 -2.65 8.86 8.00
CA GLU A 17 -3.04 8.50 6.64
C GLU A 17 -3.24 6.99 6.50
N GLU A 18 -2.36 6.19 7.07
CA GLU A 18 -2.52 4.72 7.13
C GLU A 18 -3.78 4.33 7.89
N ARG A 19 -4.04 4.97 9.05
CA ARG A 19 -5.26 4.73 9.82
C ARG A 19 -6.52 5.12 9.05
N TYR A 20 -6.51 6.23 8.31
CA TYR A 20 -7.65 6.65 7.50
C TYR A 20 -7.87 5.72 6.31
N PHE A 21 -6.81 5.26 5.67
CA PHE A 21 -6.91 4.26 4.61
C PHE A 21 -7.42 2.92 5.16
N TYR A 22 -6.99 2.53 6.35
CA TYR A 22 -7.52 1.35 7.02
C TYR A 22 -9.04 1.43 7.24
N TRP A 23 -9.60 2.57 7.65
CA TRP A 23 -11.06 2.72 7.76
C TRP A 23 -11.78 2.53 6.41
N PHE A 24 -11.18 3.01 5.33
CA PHE A 24 -11.69 2.77 3.99
C PHE A 24 -11.72 1.27 3.65
N LEU A 25 -10.67 0.53 4.02
CA LEU A 25 -10.62 -0.92 3.83
C LEU A 25 -11.60 -1.67 4.72
N VAL A 26 -11.87 -1.20 5.95
CA VAL A 26 -12.88 -1.77 6.86
C VAL A 26 -14.27 -1.71 6.25
N ASP A 27 -14.66 -0.56 5.69
CA ASP A 27 -15.98 -0.42 5.06
C ASP A 27 -16.11 -1.37 3.86
N LEU A 28 -15.07 -1.49 3.04
CA LEU A 28 -15.04 -2.45 1.92
C LEU A 28 -15.11 -3.92 2.36
N PHE A 29 -14.48 -4.24 3.48
CA PHE A 29 -14.54 -5.58 4.07
C PHE A 29 -15.96 -5.90 4.57
N ASN A 30 -16.57 -4.98 5.31
CA ASN A 30 -17.93 -5.15 5.85
C ASN A 30 -18.95 -5.37 4.72
N GLU A 31 -18.75 -4.76 3.56
CA GLU A 31 -19.60 -4.92 2.38
C GLU A 31 -19.17 -6.11 1.48
N GLY A 32 -18.17 -6.89 1.90
CA GLY A 32 -17.75 -8.12 1.22
C GLY A 32 -16.97 -7.90 -0.08
N TYR A 33 -16.37 -6.73 -0.29
CA TYR A 33 -15.44 -6.48 -1.41
C TYR A 33 -14.02 -6.98 -1.12
N ILE A 34 -13.65 -7.07 0.15
CA ILE A 34 -12.34 -7.53 0.63
C ILE A 34 -12.53 -8.79 1.47
N SER A 35 -11.67 -9.77 1.32
CA SER A 35 -11.62 -11.01 2.12
C SER A 35 -10.58 -10.93 3.24
N ASN A 36 -9.47 -10.19 3.03
CA ASN A 36 -8.42 -10.05 4.03
C ASN A 36 -7.61 -8.76 3.83
N VAL A 37 -7.07 -8.23 4.94
CA VAL A 37 -6.16 -7.08 4.96
C VAL A 37 -4.98 -7.39 5.86
N LEU A 38 -3.78 -7.19 5.36
CA LEU A 38 -2.53 -7.38 6.11
C LEU A 38 -1.80 -6.03 6.16
N TYR A 39 -1.36 -5.63 7.35
CA TYR A 39 -0.55 -4.43 7.57
C TYR A 39 0.91 -4.82 7.74
N GLU A 40 1.82 -4.20 6.96
CA GLU A 40 3.26 -4.48 6.94
C GLU A 40 3.62 -5.99 6.95
N PRO A 41 3.01 -6.81 6.06
CA PRO A 41 3.06 -8.28 6.21
C PRO A 41 4.44 -8.88 5.95
N CYS A 42 5.26 -8.21 5.15
CA CYS A 42 6.58 -8.71 4.76
C CYS A 42 7.49 -7.59 4.28
N THR A 43 8.79 -7.83 4.34
CA THR A 43 9.82 -6.96 3.79
C THR A 43 10.47 -7.64 2.59
N TYR A 44 10.53 -6.93 1.48
CA TYR A 44 11.20 -7.37 0.25
C TYR A 44 12.63 -6.85 0.21
N GLU A 45 13.57 -7.72 -0.09
CA GLU A 45 14.95 -7.34 -0.37
C GLU A 45 15.06 -6.89 -1.82
N LEU A 46 15.35 -5.61 -2.04
CA LEU A 46 15.49 -5.04 -3.39
C LEU A 46 16.92 -5.15 -3.92
N SER A 47 17.92 -5.09 -3.05
CA SER A 47 19.32 -5.36 -3.39
C SER A 47 20.06 -5.97 -2.21
N GLU A 48 21.06 -6.77 -2.51
CA GLU A 48 21.99 -7.29 -1.52
C GLU A 48 22.93 -6.19 -1.01
N PRO A 49 23.50 -6.34 0.21
CA PRO A 49 24.55 -5.46 0.67
C PRO A 49 25.82 -5.65 -0.16
N ILE A 50 26.61 -4.59 -0.30
CA ILE A 50 27.93 -4.66 -0.90
C ILE A 50 28.93 -4.82 0.23
N THR A 51 29.68 -5.92 0.21
CA THR A 51 30.71 -6.23 1.21
C THR A 51 32.10 -6.23 0.59
N LYS A 52 33.11 -6.00 1.41
CA LYS A 52 34.51 -6.07 1.05
C LYS A 52 35.28 -6.89 2.08
N PRO A 53 36.09 -7.87 1.67
CA PRO A 53 36.94 -8.60 2.61
C PRO A 53 37.99 -7.68 3.23
N TYR A 54 38.25 -7.87 4.51
CA TYR A 54 39.32 -7.18 5.23
C TYR A 54 40.20 -8.15 6.01
N VAL A 55 41.44 -7.76 6.23
CA VAL A 55 42.39 -8.47 7.06
C VAL A 55 42.98 -7.51 8.10
N VAL A 56 42.80 -7.81 9.38
CA VAL A 56 43.39 -7.04 10.46
C VAL A 56 44.47 -7.89 11.11
N LYS A 57 45.70 -7.33 11.15
CA LYS A 57 46.84 -7.95 11.87
C LYS A 57 47.08 -7.20 13.19
N LYS A 58 46.90 -7.89 14.31
CA LYS A 58 47.13 -7.32 15.64
C LYS A 58 48.37 -8.00 16.27
N GLN A 59 49.40 -7.22 16.56
CA GLN A 59 50.56 -7.70 17.29
C GLN A 59 50.18 -7.91 18.76
N LEU A 60 50.33 -9.11 19.23
CA LEU A 60 50.25 -9.47 20.66
C LEU A 60 51.67 -9.67 21.20
N LYS A 61 51.85 -9.75 22.53
CA LYS A 61 53.17 -9.89 23.17
C LYS A 61 54.00 -11.07 22.64
N THR A 62 53.34 -12.17 22.29
CA THR A 62 54.02 -13.42 21.90
C THR A 62 53.67 -13.90 20.49
N LYS A 63 52.68 -13.29 19.81
CA LYS A 63 52.21 -13.73 18.47
C LYS A 63 51.48 -12.62 17.72
N VAL A 64 51.41 -12.76 16.41
CA VAL A 64 50.54 -11.93 15.56
C VAL A 64 49.20 -12.63 15.46
N LYS A 65 48.12 -11.93 15.84
CA LYS A 65 46.76 -12.38 15.57
C LYS A 65 46.30 -11.79 14.24
N VAL A 66 45.93 -12.65 13.29
CA VAL A 66 45.31 -12.28 12.04
C VAL A 66 43.84 -12.53 12.17
N THR A 67 43.00 -11.55 11.87
CA THR A 67 41.54 -11.66 11.81
C THR A 67 41.09 -11.25 10.42
N GLU A 68 40.35 -12.14 9.77
CA GLU A 68 39.76 -11.91 8.47
C GLU A 68 38.25 -11.80 8.63
N GLY A 69 37.62 -10.98 7.84
CA GLY A 69 36.16 -10.78 7.86
C GLY A 69 35.70 -10.01 6.63
N GLU A 70 34.42 -9.68 6.62
CA GLU A 70 33.80 -8.84 5.60
C GLU A 70 33.27 -7.56 6.24
N GLU A 71 33.56 -6.44 5.61
CA GLU A 71 33.00 -5.13 5.98
C GLU A 71 31.90 -4.74 5.00
N THR A 72 30.75 -4.36 5.50
CA THR A 72 29.65 -3.86 4.70
C THR A 72 29.93 -2.42 4.26
N ILE A 73 30.20 -2.23 2.97
CA ILE A 73 30.44 -0.91 2.36
C ILE A 73 29.11 -0.19 2.14
N GLN A 74 28.09 -0.93 1.70
CA GLN A 74 26.75 -0.40 1.44
C GLN A 74 25.71 -1.40 1.91
N GLN A 75 24.71 -0.92 2.68
CA GLN A 75 23.59 -1.73 3.11
C GLN A 75 22.70 -2.11 1.92
N GLY A 76 22.13 -3.29 1.98
CA GLY A 76 21.09 -3.72 1.04
C GLY A 76 19.87 -2.81 1.12
N LEU A 77 19.17 -2.68 0.01
CA LEU A 77 17.94 -1.93 -0.05
C LEU A 77 16.75 -2.84 0.21
N VAL A 78 15.88 -2.44 1.13
CA VAL A 78 14.67 -3.17 1.48
C VAL A 78 13.42 -2.29 1.28
N TYR A 79 12.28 -2.95 1.11
CA TYR A 79 10.98 -2.31 0.99
C TYR A 79 9.90 -3.10 1.73
N THR A 80 9.19 -2.43 2.61
CA THR A 80 8.02 -2.96 3.33
C THR A 80 6.80 -2.16 2.87
N PRO A 81 5.81 -2.76 2.21
CA PRO A 81 4.56 -2.08 1.85
C PRO A 81 3.68 -1.88 3.08
N ASP A 82 2.89 -0.82 3.09
CA ASP A 82 2.00 -0.52 4.22
C ASP A 82 0.86 -1.54 4.29
N PHE A 83 0.23 -1.90 3.16
CA PHE A 83 -0.88 -2.86 3.16
C PHE A 83 -0.80 -3.85 2.01
N VAL A 84 -1.23 -5.08 2.29
CA VAL A 84 -1.59 -6.10 1.28
C VAL A 84 -3.06 -6.45 1.47
N VAL A 85 -3.84 -6.36 0.40
CA VAL A 85 -5.30 -6.54 0.43
C VAL A 85 -5.69 -7.66 -0.50
N HIS A 86 -6.48 -8.60 0.01
CA HIS A 86 -7.10 -9.69 -0.73
C HIS A 86 -8.54 -9.30 -1.07
N TRP A 87 -8.86 -9.27 -2.35
CA TRP A 87 -10.15 -8.86 -2.85
C TRP A 87 -11.00 -10.07 -3.23
N THR A 88 -12.31 -9.93 -3.02
CA THR A 88 -13.28 -10.88 -3.57
C THR A 88 -13.56 -10.57 -5.03
N GLN A 89 -14.17 -11.52 -5.75
CA GLN A 89 -14.57 -11.31 -7.14
C GLN A 89 -15.57 -10.16 -7.32
N LYS A 90 -16.34 -9.82 -6.28
CA LYS A 90 -17.26 -8.68 -6.24
C LYS A 90 -16.55 -7.34 -6.52
N ALA A 91 -15.28 -7.23 -6.15
CA ALA A 91 -14.51 -6.01 -6.30
C ALA A 91 -13.98 -5.79 -7.73
N LEU A 92 -13.91 -6.86 -8.53
CA LEU A 92 -13.34 -6.79 -9.89
C LEU A 92 -14.19 -5.89 -10.78
N GLY A 93 -13.53 -4.95 -11.44
CA GLY A 93 -14.18 -3.97 -12.30
C GLY A 93 -14.96 -2.88 -11.56
N VAL A 94 -14.95 -2.86 -10.22
CA VAL A 94 -15.48 -1.77 -9.37
C VAL A 94 -14.31 -1.02 -8.73
N PHE A 95 -13.52 -1.69 -7.92
CA PHE A 95 -12.38 -1.13 -7.18
C PHE A 95 -11.04 -1.57 -7.74
N VAL A 96 -10.94 -2.78 -8.28
CA VAL A 96 -9.68 -3.39 -8.70
C VAL A 96 -9.77 -3.89 -10.14
N GLU A 97 -8.64 -3.78 -10.83
CA GLU A 97 -8.37 -4.37 -12.15
C GLU A 97 -7.10 -5.20 -12.06
N THR A 98 -6.92 -6.14 -12.99
CA THR A 98 -5.70 -6.93 -13.10
C THR A 98 -4.84 -6.43 -14.26
N LEU A 99 -3.52 -6.63 -14.19
CA LEU A 99 -2.61 -6.25 -15.27
C LEU A 99 -2.93 -6.96 -16.61
N ASP A 100 -3.57 -8.13 -16.52
CA ASP A 100 -3.95 -8.93 -17.69
C ASP A 100 -5.28 -8.47 -18.32
N THR A 101 -5.97 -7.50 -17.72
CA THR A 101 -7.18 -6.94 -18.31
C THR A 101 -6.82 -6.25 -19.62
N LYS A 102 -7.44 -6.70 -20.72
CA LYS A 102 -7.21 -6.18 -22.08
C LYS A 102 -7.67 -4.73 -22.27
N ASN A 103 -8.17 -4.08 -21.25
CA ASN A 103 -8.62 -2.70 -21.29
C ASN A 103 -7.41 -1.77 -21.41
N LYS A 104 -7.06 -1.43 -22.64
CA LYS A 104 -6.08 -0.39 -22.93
C LYS A 104 -6.61 0.94 -22.41
N LEU A 105 -5.88 1.59 -21.53
CA LEU A 105 -6.13 3.00 -21.21
C LEU A 105 -6.06 3.82 -22.49
N MET A 106 -7.10 4.58 -22.80
CA MET A 106 -7.05 5.55 -23.88
C MET A 106 -6.06 6.67 -23.50
N LYS A 107 -5.37 7.21 -24.49
CA LYS A 107 -4.46 8.34 -24.29
C LYS A 107 -5.17 9.48 -23.56
N GLY A 108 -4.67 9.87 -22.39
CA GLY A 108 -5.27 10.90 -21.55
C GLY A 108 -6.23 10.40 -20.46
N GLN A 109 -6.61 9.12 -20.45
CA GLN A 109 -7.32 8.54 -19.32
C GLN A 109 -6.34 8.21 -18.19
N SER A 110 -6.66 8.68 -16.99
CA SER A 110 -5.93 8.25 -15.80
C SER A 110 -6.48 6.90 -15.34
N GLN A 111 -5.59 6.07 -14.79
CA GLN A 111 -5.99 4.82 -14.17
C GLN A 111 -7.07 5.06 -13.11
N THR A 112 -8.22 4.42 -13.27
CA THR A 112 -9.37 4.65 -12.41
C THR A 112 -9.49 3.65 -11.27
N LYS A 113 -8.85 2.48 -11.34
CA LYS A 113 -8.96 1.40 -10.35
C LYS A 113 -7.61 0.97 -9.82
N PHE A 114 -7.60 0.27 -8.68
CA PHE A 114 -6.38 -0.30 -8.14
C PHE A 114 -5.90 -1.46 -9.03
N ILE A 115 -4.60 -1.59 -9.20
CA ILE A 115 -4.01 -2.70 -9.94
C ILE A 115 -3.71 -3.84 -8.99
N GLY A 116 -4.30 -5.00 -9.27
CA GLY A 116 -4.07 -6.23 -8.56
C GLY A 116 -3.42 -7.31 -9.42
N ARG A 117 -2.91 -8.34 -8.75
CA ARG A 117 -2.42 -9.59 -9.35
C ARG A 117 -3.36 -10.73 -8.99
N VAL A 118 -3.71 -11.54 -9.96
CA VAL A 118 -4.48 -12.77 -9.72
C VAL A 118 -3.58 -13.84 -9.11
N ARG A 119 -4.02 -14.43 -8.00
CA ARG A 119 -3.39 -15.58 -7.38
C ARG A 119 -4.46 -16.62 -7.05
N GLY A 120 -4.59 -17.63 -7.91
CA GLY A 120 -5.70 -18.58 -7.80
C GLY A 120 -7.05 -17.90 -8.01
N LEU A 121 -7.93 -17.96 -7.02
CA LEU A 121 -9.25 -17.32 -7.03
C LEU A 121 -9.25 -15.91 -6.41
N GLU A 122 -8.14 -15.46 -5.86
CA GLU A 122 -8.03 -14.17 -5.19
C GLU A 122 -7.34 -13.13 -6.08
N ILE A 123 -7.69 -11.89 -5.88
CA ILE A 123 -7.00 -10.73 -6.44
C ILE A 123 -6.28 -10.04 -5.29
N ILE A 124 -4.97 -9.90 -5.42
CA ILE A 124 -4.12 -9.30 -4.38
C ILE A 124 -3.61 -7.96 -4.87
N THR A 125 -3.77 -6.92 -4.05
CA THR A 125 -3.17 -5.61 -4.28
C THR A 125 -2.20 -5.25 -3.17
N VAL A 126 -1.16 -4.53 -3.53
CA VAL A 126 -0.17 -3.99 -2.60
C VAL A 126 -0.30 -2.48 -2.58
N PHE A 127 -0.25 -1.87 -1.41
CA PHE A 127 -0.45 -0.44 -1.22
C PHE A 127 0.68 0.19 -0.44
N GLU A 128 0.99 1.41 -0.86
CA GLU A 128 1.82 2.37 -0.14
C GLU A 128 1.00 3.62 0.12
N VAL A 129 0.88 4.04 1.37
CA VAL A 129 0.10 5.21 1.78
C VAL A 129 1.03 6.38 2.04
N LYS A 130 0.76 7.52 1.42
CA LYS A 130 1.54 8.73 1.61
C LYS A 130 0.63 9.92 1.86
N PRO A 131 1.09 10.91 2.63
CA PRO A 131 0.39 12.18 2.79
C PRO A 131 0.23 12.87 1.42
N ASP A 132 -0.81 13.69 1.27
CA ASP A 132 -1.01 14.43 0.02
C ASP A 132 0.08 15.49 -0.18
N PHE A 133 0.58 16.04 0.91
CA PHE A 133 1.68 16.99 0.91
C PHE A 133 3.02 16.24 1.11
N ASP A 134 3.85 16.27 0.08
CA ASP A 134 5.15 15.60 0.07
C ASP A 134 6.26 16.56 0.53
N GLN A 135 6.50 16.63 1.84
CA GLN A 135 7.70 17.26 2.37
C GLN A 135 8.90 16.33 2.11
N ASN A 136 10.00 16.87 1.62
CA ASN A 136 11.28 16.17 1.48
C ASN A 136 11.39 15.12 0.37
N ASN A 137 10.59 15.19 -0.68
CA ASN A 137 10.65 14.25 -1.82
C ASN A 137 10.53 12.75 -1.44
N MET A 138 9.92 12.44 -0.29
CA MET A 138 9.73 11.06 0.19
C MET A 138 8.96 10.20 -0.82
N THR A 139 7.96 10.78 -1.49
CA THR A 139 7.21 10.09 -2.54
C THR A 139 8.11 9.70 -3.73
N ARG A 140 9.12 10.51 -4.06
CA ARG A 140 10.06 10.20 -5.16
C ARG A 140 10.91 8.98 -4.83
N TYR A 141 11.47 8.93 -3.63
CA TYR A 141 12.27 7.80 -3.18
C TYR A 141 11.43 6.51 -3.08
N THR A 142 10.22 6.61 -2.53
CA THR A 142 9.27 5.49 -2.48
C THR A 142 8.97 4.96 -3.88
N LYS A 143 8.72 5.82 -4.87
CA LYS A 143 8.47 5.40 -6.26
C LYS A 143 9.64 4.63 -6.88
N VAL A 144 10.88 4.99 -6.57
CA VAL A 144 12.05 4.24 -7.02
C VAL A 144 12.03 2.82 -6.45
N LYS A 145 11.78 2.66 -5.14
CA LYS A 145 11.65 1.34 -4.51
C LYS A 145 10.49 0.53 -5.09
N MET A 146 9.32 1.15 -5.30
CA MET A 146 8.15 0.51 -5.90
C MET A 146 8.45 0.00 -7.32
N ASN A 147 9.11 0.83 -8.15
CA ASN A 147 9.50 0.42 -9.50
C ASN A 147 10.50 -0.74 -9.46
N TRP A 148 11.45 -0.71 -8.53
CA TRP A 148 12.42 -1.78 -8.37
C TRP A 148 11.76 -3.09 -7.95
N LEU A 149 10.84 -3.03 -6.98
CA LEU A 149 10.03 -4.19 -6.59
C LEU A 149 9.23 -4.76 -7.77
N CYS A 150 8.62 -3.87 -8.56
CA CYS A 150 7.86 -4.28 -9.74
C CYS A 150 8.74 -5.00 -10.78
N GLN A 151 9.94 -4.49 -11.04
CA GLN A 151 10.88 -5.13 -11.97
C GLN A 151 11.41 -6.47 -11.45
N ARG A 152 11.71 -6.57 -10.17
CA ARG A 152 12.30 -7.77 -9.58
C ARG A 152 11.27 -8.88 -9.32
N GLU A 153 10.14 -8.52 -8.74
CA GLU A 153 9.14 -9.48 -8.23
C GLU A 153 7.83 -9.48 -9.01
N SER A 154 7.71 -8.63 -10.06
CA SER A 154 6.46 -8.43 -10.80
C SER A 154 5.28 -8.02 -9.90
N ILE A 155 5.57 -7.29 -8.81
CA ILE A 155 4.58 -6.77 -7.86
C ILE A 155 4.35 -5.30 -8.13
N PHE A 156 3.13 -4.95 -8.54
CA PHE A 156 2.72 -3.57 -8.68
C PHE A 156 2.25 -3.02 -7.34
N VAL A 157 2.78 -1.86 -6.93
CA VAL A 157 2.39 -1.17 -5.71
C VAL A 157 1.52 0.02 -6.06
N ASN A 158 0.33 0.10 -5.47
CA ASN A 158 -0.60 1.21 -5.63
C ASN A 158 -0.25 2.31 -4.62
N LEU A 159 0.19 3.47 -5.10
CA LEU A 159 0.45 4.63 -4.26
C LEU A 159 -0.86 5.32 -3.91
N VAL A 160 -1.19 5.37 -2.63
CA VAL A 160 -2.42 5.96 -2.10
C VAL A 160 -2.15 7.31 -1.46
N LYS A 161 -2.93 8.31 -1.85
CA LYS A 161 -3.08 9.59 -1.16
C LYS A 161 -4.51 9.69 -0.65
N VAL A 162 -4.71 9.59 0.65
CA VAL A 162 -6.01 9.36 1.27
C VAL A 162 -7.11 10.36 0.85
N PRO A 163 -6.89 11.69 0.83
CA PRO A 163 -7.92 12.62 0.39
C PRO A 163 -8.36 12.38 -1.07
N ARG A 164 -7.42 11.96 -1.93
CA ARG A 164 -7.73 11.65 -3.34
C ARG A 164 -8.56 10.38 -3.49
N ILE A 165 -8.28 9.36 -2.66
CA ILE A 165 -9.04 8.11 -2.64
C ILE A 165 -10.47 8.37 -2.18
N PHE A 166 -10.67 9.17 -1.12
CA PHE A 166 -12.00 9.50 -0.62
C PHE A 166 -12.81 10.32 -1.63
N LYS A 167 -12.19 11.28 -2.29
CA LYS A 167 -12.82 12.05 -3.35
C LYS A 167 -13.19 11.17 -4.55
N LYS A 168 -12.37 10.17 -4.86
CA LYS A 168 -12.52 9.32 -6.05
C LYS A 168 -13.55 8.20 -5.86
N TYR A 169 -13.54 7.54 -4.71
CA TYR A 169 -14.41 6.40 -4.41
C TYR A 169 -15.50 6.82 -3.45
N PHE A 170 -15.27 6.72 -2.16
CA PHE A 170 -16.19 7.09 -1.11
C PHE A 170 -15.43 7.51 0.14
N THR A 171 -16.11 8.18 1.07
CA THR A 171 -15.52 8.63 2.34
C THR A 171 -16.05 7.78 3.48
N PRO A 172 -15.17 7.09 4.24
CA PRO A 172 -15.59 6.32 5.40
C PRO A 172 -16.31 7.20 6.42
N SER A 173 -17.44 6.70 6.97
CA SER A 173 -18.23 7.46 7.95
C SER A 173 -17.42 7.87 9.18
N ARG A 174 -16.49 7.02 9.62
CA ARG A 174 -15.59 7.32 10.73
C ARG A 174 -14.64 8.48 10.44
N TYR A 175 -14.25 8.69 9.18
CA TYR A 175 -13.42 9.83 8.80
C TYR A 175 -14.14 11.17 8.92
N LEU A 176 -15.46 11.19 8.84
CA LEU A 176 -16.25 12.42 8.96
C LEU A 176 -16.17 13.06 10.34
N ILE A 177 -15.75 12.31 11.35
CA ILE A 177 -15.67 12.75 12.74
C ILE A 177 -14.19 12.88 13.14
N THR A 178 -13.87 13.98 13.86
CA THR A 178 -12.52 14.20 14.38
C THR A 178 -12.23 13.31 15.59
N ASP A 179 -11.02 12.74 15.65
CA ASP A 179 -10.63 11.80 16.72
C ASP A 179 -10.69 12.40 18.14
N LYS A 180 -10.33 13.70 18.28
CA LYS A 180 -10.16 14.34 19.59
C LYS A 180 -11.43 14.94 20.17
N SER A 181 -12.33 15.42 19.33
CA SER A 181 -13.47 16.24 19.79
C SER A 181 -14.83 15.71 19.36
N ALA A 182 -14.87 14.58 18.66
CA ALA A 182 -16.08 14.01 18.07
C ALA A 182 -16.92 15.01 17.23
N LYS A 183 -16.30 16.09 16.76
CA LYS A 183 -16.92 17.10 15.89
C LYS A 183 -16.82 16.66 14.43
N LEU A 184 -17.75 17.12 13.62
CA LEU A 184 -17.68 16.92 12.18
C LEU A 184 -16.38 17.54 11.63
N ARG A 185 -15.69 16.79 10.79
CA ARG A 185 -14.49 17.22 10.08
C ARG A 185 -14.90 18.18 8.96
N LYS A 186 -14.21 19.28 8.84
CA LYS A 186 -14.36 20.17 7.68
C LYS A 186 -13.73 19.49 6.45
N ILE A 187 -14.54 19.22 5.45
CA ILE A 187 -14.14 18.53 4.20
C ILE A 187 -14.41 19.49 3.05
N ASP A 188 -13.49 19.58 2.10
CA ASP A 188 -13.49 20.48 0.95
C ASP A 188 -13.90 19.83 -0.37
N PHE A 189 -14.44 18.61 -0.31
CA PHE A 189 -14.94 17.88 -1.46
C PHE A 189 -16.31 17.25 -1.17
N ASN A 190 -17.02 16.85 -2.23
CA ASN A 190 -18.30 16.15 -2.10
C ASN A 190 -18.11 14.78 -1.47
N VAL A 191 -18.68 14.60 -0.28
CA VAL A 191 -18.71 13.33 0.43
C VAL A 191 -19.77 12.45 -0.20
N ARG A 192 -19.41 11.19 -0.49
CA ARG A 192 -20.37 10.16 -0.88
C ARG A 192 -20.11 8.89 -0.07
N THR A 193 -21.14 8.13 0.13
CA THR A 193 -21.10 6.81 0.79
C THR A 193 -20.62 5.73 -0.18
N LEU A 194 -20.25 4.57 0.36
CA LEU A 194 -19.92 3.40 -0.46
C LEU A 194 -21.09 2.95 -1.34
N ALA A 195 -22.33 2.98 -0.82
CA ALA A 195 -23.52 2.61 -1.57
C ALA A 195 -23.77 3.54 -2.78
N GLU A 196 -23.67 4.86 -2.60
CA GLU A 196 -23.79 5.85 -3.66
C GLU A 196 -22.73 5.62 -4.75
N PHE A 197 -21.47 5.41 -4.37
CA PHE A 197 -20.40 5.11 -5.33
C PHE A 197 -20.69 3.85 -6.16
N VAL A 198 -21.12 2.77 -5.50
CA VAL A 198 -21.40 1.50 -6.20
C VAL A 198 -22.58 1.63 -7.17
N ASN A 199 -23.61 2.38 -6.79
CA ASN A 199 -24.75 2.65 -7.66
C ASN A 199 -24.32 3.45 -8.90
N GLU A 200 -23.53 4.52 -8.74
CA GLU A 200 -22.97 5.29 -9.86
C GLU A 200 -22.22 4.40 -10.86
N VAL A 201 -21.30 3.54 -10.34
CA VAL A 201 -20.52 2.62 -11.20
C VAL A 201 -21.40 1.60 -11.90
N SER A 202 -22.51 1.19 -11.30
CA SER A 202 -23.44 0.24 -11.87
C SER A 202 -24.27 0.89 -13.01
N GLU A 203 -24.69 2.13 -12.84
CA GLU A 203 -25.41 2.90 -13.86
C GLU A 203 -24.53 3.21 -15.09
N GLU A 204 -23.25 3.57 -14.86
CA GLU A 204 -22.30 3.79 -15.96
C GLU A 204 -22.10 2.54 -16.83
N LYS A 205 -22.14 1.35 -16.25
CA LYS A 205 -22.02 0.07 -16.99
C LYS A 205 -23.25 -0.28 -17.83
N HIS A 206 -24.42 0.25 -17.49
CA HIS A 206 -25.67 -0.02 -18.23
C HIS A 206 -25.88 0.96 -19.39
N ASN A 207 -25.21 2.13 -19.34
CA ASN A 207 -25.37 3.20 -20.31
C ASN A 207 -24.24 3.27 -21.37
N GLY A 208 -23.24 2.41 -21.28
CA GLY A 208 -22.09 2.32 -22.20
C GLY A 208 -22.00 0.97 -22.89
#